data_3e8743df295945ff0503222ca6d44d42
#
_entry.id   3e8743df295945ff0503222ca6d44d42
#
_cell.length_a   1.000
_cell.length_b   1.000
_cell.length_c   1.000
_cell.angle_alpha   90.00
_cell.angle_beta   90.00
_cell.angle_gamma   90.00
#
_symmetry.space_group_name_H-M   'P 1'
#
loop_
_entity.id
_entity.type
_entity.pdbx_description
1 polymer ?
#
loop_
_entity_poly.entity_id
_entity_poly.type
_entity_poly.pdbx_seq_one_letter_code
_entity_poly.pdbx_strand_id
1 'polypeptide(L)'
;MRHRIKTWFVRDWELKLVSLALALGLWLLLVPAEKMFSEKSLTIPLETRNVPSGLEIVERPAATIDITLKAPNRLLDEIGPSGLVARIDLDRATVLQQEYPLNASMIAVPPGAEVVKITPSKVTIKLERTAEATIDVHPTVRGRTAPGFRIARTEIEPATVLVRGPESRIKSAEAATTAPVDVTGLRESTVFESDIILPRPELRLASPPTSARVTVLIEAEKTAAKAPARKK
;
A
#
# COMPACT_ATOMS: atom_id res chain seq x y z
N MET A 1 -60.31 -46.82 26.06
CA MET A 1 -59.20 -46.83 25.13
C MET A 1 -57.81 -46.57 25.76
N ARG A 2 -57.67 -46.04 26.97
CA ARG A 2 -56.40 -45.72 27.63
C ARG A 2 -55.55 -46.89 28.12
N HIS A 3 -56.14 -48.08 28.37
CA HIS A 3 -55.40 -49.21 28.93
C HIS A 3 -54.63 -50.07 27.90
N ARG A 4 -54.98 -50.01 26.61
CA ARG A 4 -54.28 -50.78 25.56
C ARG A 4 -52.94 -50.21 25.14
N ILE A 5 -52.71 -48.90 25.37
CA ILE A 5 -51.46 -48.23 25.02
C ILE A 5 -50.34 -48.56 26.01
N LYS A 6 -50.67 -48.73 27.30
CA LYS A 6 -49.67 -49.04 28.35
C LYS A 6 -49.06 -50.43 28.19
N THR A 7 -49.90 -51.45 27.80
CA THR A 7 -49.45 -52.84 27.62
C THR A 7 -48.53 -52.96 26.37
N TRP A 8 -48.79 -52.16 25.35
CA TRP A 8 -47.97 -52.16 24.14
C TRP A 8 -46.59 -51.52 24.37
N PHE A 9 -46.50 -50.59 25.33
CA PHE A 9 -45.18 -49.89 25.66
C PHE A 9 -44.31 -50.78 26.52
N VAL A 10 -44.81 -51.60 27.39
CA VAL A 10 -44.10 -52.50 28.33
C VAL A 10 -43.78 -53.87 27.75
N ARG A 11 -44.53 -54.29 26.75
CA ARG A 11 -44.29 -55.57 26.06
C ARG A 11 -43.05 -55.35 25.13
N ASP A 12 -42.11 -56.27 25.27
CA ASP A 12 -40.88 -56.33 24.45
C ASP A 12 -39.97 -55.10 24.63
N TRP A 13 -39.86 -54.57 25.85
CA TRP A 13 -39.06 -53.38 26.15
C TRP A 13 -37.56 -53.61 25.89
N GLU A 14 -37.06 -54.83 26.03
CA GLU A 14 -35.70 -55.23 25.74
C GLU A 14 -35.36 -55.04 24.25
N LEU A 15 -36.25 -55.45 23.37
CA LEU A 15 -36.08 -55.26 21.91
C LEU A 15 -36.12 -53.77 21.53
N LYS A 16 -36.92 -52.98 22.24
CA LYS A 16 -36.97 -51.52 22.04
C LYS A 16 -35.71 -50.83 22.53
N LEU A 17 -35.13 -51.28 23.65
CA LEU A 17 -33.83 -50.78 24.10
C LEU A 17 -32.70 -51.15 23.13
N VAL A 18 -32.70 -52.39 22.62
CA VAL A 18 -31.70 -52.81 21.62
C VAL A 18 -31.85 -51.99 20.33
N SER A 19 -33.08 -51.79 19.86
CA SER A 19 -33.30 -50.97 18.64
C SER A 19 -32.94 -49.50 18.85
N LEU A 20 -33.23 -48.95 20.05
CA LEU A 20 -32.84 -47.60 20.40
C LEU A 20 -31.30 -47.46 20.49
N ALA A 21 -30.63 -48.44 21.11
CA ALA A 21 -29.18 -48.47 21.20
C ALA A 21 -28.52 -48.62 19.83
N LEU A 22 -29.08 -49.46 18.96
CA LEU A 22 -28.65 -49.60 17.57
C LEU A 22 -28.89 -48.31 16.78
N ALA A 23 -30.06 -47.71 16.93
CA ALA A 23 -30.36 -46.44 16.25
C ALA A 23 -29.45 -45.31 16.72
N LEU A 24 -29.15 -45.22 18.04
CA LEU A 24 -28.23 -44.25 18.61
C LEU A 24 -26.80 -44.53 18.16
N GLY A 25 -26.38 -45.79 18.15
CA GLY A 25 -25.07 -46.19 17.63
C GLY A 25 -24.91 -45.86 16.15
N LEU A 26 -25.92 -46.19 15.34
CA LEU A 26 -25.91 -45.84 13.92
C LEU A 26 -25.92 -44.31 13.70
N TRP A 27 -26.68 -43.57 14.51
CA TRP A 27 -26.73 -42.11 14.45
C TRP A 27 -25.38 -41.48 14.81
N LEU A 28 -24.73 -42.01 15.88
CA LEU A 28 -23.37 -41.57 16.25
C LEU A 28 -22.32 -41.88 15.16
N LEU A 29 -22.49 -43.01 14.47
CA LEU A 29 -21.60 -43.44 13.38
C LEU A 29 -21.85 -42.67 12.08
N LEU A 30 -23.10 -42.21 11.86
CA LEU A 30 -23.48 -41.43 10.71
C LEU A 30 -23.47 -39.93 10.94
N VAL A 31 -23.13 -39.44 12.15
CA VAL A 31 -22.89 -37.99 12.36
C VAL A 31 -21.82 -37.56 11.40
N PRO A 32 -22.12 -36.72 10.39
CA PRO A 32 -21.12 -36.31 9.40
C PRO A 32 -19.96 -35.61 10.09
N ALA A 33 -18.73 -36.01 9.74
CA ALA A 33 -17.52 -35.33 10.20
C ALA A 33 -17.48 -33.83 9.81
N GLU A 34 -18.35 -33.43 8.88
CA GLU A 34 -18.56 -32.03 8.46
C GLU A 34 -18.91 -31.07 9.60
N LYS A 35 -19.51 -31.56 10.68
CA LYS A 35 -19.78 -30.73 11.87
C LYS A 35 -18.53 -30.37 12.69
N MET A 36 -17.37 -30.96 12.38
CA MET A 36 -16.09 -30.63 12.99
C MET A 36 -15.37 -29.47 12.31
N PHE A 37 -15.84 -29.05 11.13
CA PHE A 37 -15.28 -27.93 10.39
C PHE A 37 -16.17 -26.70 10.52
N SER A 38 -15.56 -25.57 10.77
CA SER A 38 -16.22 -24.27 10.77
C SER A 38 -15.61 -23.38 9.70
N GLU A 39 -16.35 -22.36 9.34
CA GLU A 39 -15.87 -21.31 8.44
C GLU A 39 -15.60 -20.04 9.24
N LYS A 40 -14.46 -19.42 8.96
CA LYS A 40 -14.04 -18.16 9.56
C LYS A 40 -13.61 -17.18 8.46
N SER A 41 -14.19 -16.00 8.47
CA SER A 41 -13.77 -14.92 7.58
C SER A 41 -12.66 -14.10 8.24
N LEU A 42 -11.60 -13.84 7.48
CA LEU A 42 -10.42 -13.09 7.91
C LEU A 42 -10.03 -12.09 6.84
N THR A 43 -9.64 -10.90 7.26
CA THR A 43 -9.05 -9.89 6.39
C THR A 43 -7.53 -10.05 6.44
N ILE A 44 -6.89 -10.30 5.31
CA ILE A 44 -5.45 -10.53 5.19
C ILE A 44 -4.80 -9.53 4.26
N PRO A 45 -3.51 -9.20 4.45
CA PRO A 45 -2.78 -8.33 3.55
C PRO A 45 -2.54 -8.99 2.18
N LEU A 46 -2.53 -8.15 1.15
CA LEU A 46 -2.24 -8.51 -0.24
C LEU A 46 -0.90 -7.91 -0.65
N GLU A 47 0.06 -8.77 -0.99
CA GLU A 47 1.39 -8.37 -1.46
C GLU A 47 1.57 -8.68 -2.94
N THR A 48 2.25 -7.79 -3.65
CA THR A 48 2.71 -8.02 -5.02
C THR A 48 4.19 -8.40 -5.01
N ARG A 49 4.59 -9.40 -5.80
CA ARG A 49 5.98 -9.86 -5.94
C ARG A 49 6.39 -9.93 -7.40
N ASN A 50 7.71 -9.97 -7.61
CA ASN A 50 8.32 -10.20 -8.92
C ASN A 50 7.83 -9.23 -10.00
N VAL A 51 7.77 -7.92 -9.67
CA VAL A 51 7.47 -6.92 -10.70
C VAL A 51 8.55 -6.98 -11.78
N PRO A 52 8.21 -7.17 -13.08
CA PRO A 52 9.19 -7.29 -14.13
C PRO A 52 10.09 -6.06 -14.21
N SER A 53 11.38 -6.27 -14.52
CA SER A 53 12.31 -5.18 -14.75
C SER A 53 11.85 -4.28 -15.90
N GLY A 54 11.86 -2.97 -15.66
CA GLY A 54 11.38 -1.99 -16.64
C GLY A 54 9.87 -1.73 -16.60
N LEU A 55 9.14 -2.33 -15.66
CA LEU A 55 7.75 -1.98 -15.33
C LEU A 55 7.63 -1.43 -13.91
N GLU A 56 6.69 -0.56 -13.71
CA GLU A 56 6.35 0.02 -12.41
C GLU A 56 4.85 -0.01 -12.16
N ILE A 57 4.47 -0.21 -10.89
CA ILE A 57 3.07 -0.20 -10.47
C ILE A 57 2.63 1.25 -10.32
N VAL A 58 1.66 1.67 -11.12
CA VAL A 58 1.05 3.01 -11.05
C VAL A 58 -0.17 3.01 -10.15
N GLU A 59 -0.98 1.97 -10.28
CA GLU A 59 -2.16 1.78 -9.45
C GLU A 59 -2.02 0.48 -8.66
N ARG A 60 -1.98 0.62 -7.34
CA ARG A 60 -1.84 -0.51 -6.43
C ARG A 60 -3.21 -1.09 -6.13
N PRO A 61 -3.31 -2.42 -5.98
CA PRO A 61 -4.53 -3.06 -5.52
C PRO A 61 -4.87 -2.63 -4.08
N ALA A 62 -6.06 -2.98 -3.62
CA ALA A 62 -6.41 -2.85 -2.21
C ALA A 62 -5.34 -3.53 -1.33
N ALA A 63 -4.97 -2.89 -0.24
CA ALA A 63 -3.93 -3.40 0.65
C ALA A 63 -4.33 -4.71 1.35
N THR A 64 -5.63 -4.99 1.42
CA THR A 64 -6.19 -6.16 2.11
C THR A 64 -7.29 -6.80 1.28
N ILE A 65 -7.50 -8.09 1.51
CA ILE A 65 -8.60 -8.88 0.94
C ILE A 65 -9.27 -9.70 2.03
N ASP A 66 -10.54 -10.04 1.84
CA ASP A 66 -11.28 -10.91 2.73
C ASP A 66 -11.27 -12.34 2.20
N ILE A 67 -10.92 -13.27 3.06
CA ILE A 67 -10.94 -14.69 2.76
C ILE A 67 -11.84 -15.43 3.74
N THR A 68 -12.49 -16.49 3.28
CA THR A 68 -13.20 -17.44 4.14
C THR A 68 -12.42 -18.74 4.16
N LEU A 69 -11.97 -19.12 5.35
CA LEU A 69 -11.27 -20.38 5.60
C LEU A 69 -12.22 -21.40 6.19
N LYS A 70 -12.11 -22.64 5.75
CA LYS A 70 -12.74 -23.81 6.33
C LYS A 70 -11.69 -24.70 6.97
N ALA A 71 -11.79 -24.94 8.27
CA ALA A 71 -10.85 -25.78 9.00
C ALA A 71 -11.50 -26.31 10.30
N PRO A 72 -10.88 -27.28 10.98
CA PRO A 72 -11.26 -27.68 12.33
C PRO A 72 -11.20 -26.50 13.29
N ASN A 73 -12.14 -26.42 14.24
CA ASN A 73 -12.27 -25.29 15.16
C ASN A 73 -10.96 -24.93 15.86
N ARG A 74 -10.23 -25.93 16.33
CA ARG A 74 -8.91 -25.70 17.01
C ARG A 74 -7.94 -24.94 16.12
N LEU A 75 -7.87 -25.31 14.84
CA LEU A 75 -6.96 -24.66 13.89
C LEU A 75 -7.41 -23.22 13.57
N LEU A 76 -8.75 -22.99 13.48
CA LEU A 76 -9.28 -21.65 13.24
C LEU A 76 -9.04 -20.69 14.40
N ASP A 77 -8.95 -21.20 15.64
CA ASP A 77 -8.63 -20.39 16.81
C ASP A 77 -7.14 -19.96 16.83
N GLU A 78 -6.27 -20.83 16.31
CA GLU A 78 -4.82 -20.55 16.21
C GLU A 78 -4.48 -19.64 15.01
N ILE A 79 -5.30 -19.67 13.94
CA ILE A 79 -5.09 -18.84 12.74
C ILE A 79 -5.56 -17.42 13.01
N GLY A 80 -4.60 -16.51 13.16
CA GLY A 80 -4.83 -15.07 13.17
C GLY A 80 -4.62 -14.42 11.80
N PRO A 81 -5.17 -13.21 11.58
CA PRO A 81 -5.01 -12.48 10.30
C PRO A 81 -3.56 -12.14 9.99
N SER A 82 -2.71 -11.97 11.01
CA SER A 82 -1.29 -11.62 10.84
C SER A 82 -0.41 -12.79 10.37
N GLY A 83 -0.92 -14.02 10.41
CA GLY A 83 -0.18 -15.21 9.98
C GLY A 83 -0.37 -15.56 8.50
N LEU A 84 -1.28 -14.91 7.81
CA LEU A 84 -1.62 -15.20 6.42
C LEU A 84 -1.38 -13.98 5.53
N VAL A 85 -0.80 -14.23 4.36
CA VAL A 85 -0.54 -13.21 3.35
C VAL A 85 -0.91 -13.77 1.98
N ALA A 86 -1.70 -13.01 1.24
CA ALA A 86 -1.94 -13.32 -0.17
C ALA A 86 -0.84 -12.69 -1.03
N ARG A 87 -0.26 -13.47 -1.96
CA ARG A 87 0.85 -13.04 -2.81
C ARG A 87 0.50 -13.18 -4.27
N ILE A 88 0.51 -12.04 -4.97
CA ILE A 88 0.34 -12.03 -6.43
C ILE A 88 1.73 -11.99 -7.07
N ASP A 89 2.01 -12.97 -7.91
CA ASP A 89 3.23 -13.01 -8.71
C ASP A 89 3.01 -12.27 -10.04
N LEU A 90 3.83 -11.25 -10.28
CA LEU A 90 3.79 -10.39 -11.47
C LEU A 90 4.91 -10.71 -12.47
N ASP A 91 5.65 -11.81 -12.31
CA ASP A 91 6.79 -12.17 -13.19
C ASP A 91 6.43 -12.14 -14.68
N ARG A 92 5.21 -12.55 -15.03
CA ARG A 92 4.71 -12.56 -16.42
C ARG A 92 3.71 -11.45 -16.71
N ALA A 93 3.60 -10.46 -15.83
CA ALA A 93 2.67 -9.37 -16.01
C ALA A 93 3.08 -8.47 -17.18
N THR A 94 2.10 -7.91 -17.88
CA THR A 94 2.30 -7.01 -19.01
C THR A 94 1.52 -5.71 -18.79
N VAL A 95 1.91 -4.66 -19.51
CA VAL A 95 1.21 -3.36 -19.46
C VAL A 95 -0.26 -3.47 -19.88
N LEU A 96 -0.61 -4.46 -20.70
CA LEU A 96 -1.98 -4.66 -21.19
C LEU A 96 -2.87 -5.39 -20.19
N GLN A 97 -2.29 -6.19 -19.30
CA GLN A 97 -3.03 -6.93 -18.29
C GLN A 97 -3.26 -6.05 -17.07
N GLN A 98 -4.51 -5.75 -16.78
CA GLN A 98 -4.89 -4.90 -15.65
C GLN A 98 -5.64 -5.68 -14.55
N GLU A 99 -6.30 -6.78 -14.90
CA GLU A 99 -7.04 -7.60 -13.96
C GLU A 99 -6.29 -8.89 -13.64
N TYR A 100 -6.18 -9.17 -12.35
CA TYR A 100 -5.53 -10.36 -11.82
C TYR A 100 -6.51 -11.14 -10.96
N PRO A 101 -6.87 -12.39 -11.38
CA PRO A 101 -7.74 -13.25 -10.58
C PRO A 101 -7.01 -13.71 -9.32
N LEU A 102 -7.71 -13.70 -8.19
CA LEU A 102 -7.20 -14.22 -6.93
C LEU A 102 -7.60 -15.67 -6.76
N ASN A 103 -6.62 -16.53 -6.51
CA ASN A 103 -6.78 -17.96 -6.35
C ASN A 103 -6.30 -18.44 -4.97
N ALA A 104 -6.87 -19.52 -4.48
CA ALA A 104 -6.49 -20.11 -3.19
C ALA A 104 -4.99 -20.44 -3.09
N SER A 105 -4.36 -20.82 -4.21
CA SER A 105 -2.91 -21.13 -4.26
C SER A 105 -1.99 -19.96 -3.96
N MET A 106 -2.52 -18.71 -4.03
CA MET A 106 -1.76 -17.49 -3.70
C MET A 106 -1.66 -17.24 -2.19
N ILE A 107 -2.38 -18.02 -1.39
CA ILE A 107 -2.44 -17.85 0.06
C ILE A 107 -1.83 -19.10 0.69
N ALA A 108 -0.73 -18.90 1.44
CA ALA A 108 -0.12 -19.99 2.17
C ALA A 108 -0.94 -20.28 3.43
N VAL A 109 -1.79 -21.31 3.39
CA VAL A 109 -2.59 -21.77 4.54
C VAL A 109 -1.93 -22.98 5.21
N PRO A 110 -2.09 -23.14 6.54
CA PRO A 110 -1.58 -24.31 7.24
C PRO A 110 -2.28 -25.60 6.78
N PRO A 111 -1.61 -26.77 6.94
CA PRO A 111 -2.22 -28.06 6.64
C PRO A 111 -3.54 -28.27 7.40
N GLY A 112 -4.58 -28.69 6.69
CA GLY A 112 -5.91 -28.90 7.26
C GLY A 112 -6.83 -27.68 7.19
N ALA A 113 -6.37 -26.53 6.70
CA ALA A 113 -7.20 -25.38 6.35
C ALA A 113 -7.37 -25.28 4.84
N GLU A 114 -8.56 -24.88 4.40
CA GLU A 114 -8.91 -24.69 2.99
C GLU A 114 -9.51 -23.30 2.79
N VAL A 115 -9.13 -22.63 1.71
CA VAL A 115 -9.71 -21.34 1.31
C VAL A 115 -10.96 -21.62 0.47
N VAL A 116 -12.13 -21.30 1.00
CA VAL A 116 -13.43 -21.51 0.35
C VAL A 116 -13.84 -20.33 -0.51
N LYS A 117 -13.53 -19.11 -0.05
CA LYS A 117 -13.93 -17.88 -0.73
C LYS A 117 -12.86 -16.79 -0.59
N ILE A 118 -12.71 -16.01 -1.65
CA ILE A 118 -11.85 -14.82 -1.68
C ILE A 118 -12.69 -13.65 -2.19
N THR A 119 -12.63 -12.52 -1.51
CA THR A 119 -13.37 -11.31 -1.87
C THR A 119 -12.45 -10.10 -1.81
N PRO A 120 -12.25 -9.36 -2.90
CA PRO A 120 -12.80 -9.61 -4.24
C PRO A 120 -12.14 -10.80 -4.93
N SER A 121 -12.77 -11.36 -5.94
CA SER A 121 -12.21 -12.47 -6.75
C SER A 121 -11.16 -12.03 -7.77
N LYS A 122 -11.07 -10.72 -8.02
CA LYS A 122 -10.09 -10.09 -8.91
C LYS A 122 -9.61 -8.79 -8.31
N VAL A 123 -8.40 -8.41 -8.63
CA VAL A 123 -7.82 -7.09 -8.28
C VAL A 123 -7.28 -6.41 -9.53
N THR A 124 -7.35 -5.08 -9.54
CA THR A 124 -6.79 -4.26 -10.61
C THR A 124 -5.40 -3.80 -10.20
N ILE A 125 -4.42 -4.06 -11.05
CA ILE A 125 -3.04 -3.59 -10.93
C ILE A 125 -2.65 -2.97 -12.25
N LYS A 126 -2.36 -1.68 -12.27
CA LYS A 126 -1.92 -1.00 -13.47
C LYS A 126 -0.40 -0.91 -13.50
N LEU A 127 0.20 -1.50 -14.52
CA LEU A 127 1.63 -1.44 -14.78
C LEU A 127 1.91 -0.49 -15.95
N GLU A 128 2.96 0.29 -15.83
CA GLU A 128 3.48 1.14 -16.90
C GLU A 128 4.98 0.88 -17.11
N ARG A 129 5.48 1.25 -18.28
CA ARG A 129 6.92 1.18 -18.55
C ARG A 129 7.64 2.20 -17.71
N THR A 130 8.80 1.83 -17.21
CA THR A 130 9.73 2.77 -16.59
C THR A 130 10.32 3.66 -17.67
N ALA A 131 10.28 4.97 -17.44
CA ALA A 131 10.88 5.98 -18.29
C ALA A 131 11.85 6.84 -17.47
N GLU A 132 12.73 7.54 -18.17
CA GLU A 132 13.66 8.51 -17.58
C GLU A 132 13.49 9.85 -18.29
N ALA A 133 13.61 10.94 -17.55
CA ALA A 133 13.65 12.29 -18.10
C ALA A 133 14.50 13.20 -17.21
N THR A 134 15.05 14.22 -17.83
CA THR A 134 15.73 15.31 -17.13
C THR A 134 14.69 16.38 -16.80
N ILE A 135 14.60 16.77 -15.53
CA ILE A 135 13.74 17.85 -15.05
C ILE A 135 14.55 18.94 -14.39
N ASP A 136 14.03 20.17 -14.43
CA ASP A 136 14.65 21.31 -13.78
C ASP A 136 14.53 21.23 -12.26
N VAL A 137 15.48 21.83 -11.55
CA VAL A 137 15.44 21.95 -10.09
C VAL A 137 15.31 23.44 -9.72
N HIS A 138 14.29 23.77 -8.96
CA HIS A 138 14.06 25.13 -8.48
C HIS A 138 14.35 25.24 -6.99
N PRO A 139 15.13 26.25 -6.58
CA PRO A 139 15.40 26.46 -5.16
C PRO A 139 14.18 27.01 -4.44
N THR A 140 13.88 26.45 -3.27
CA THR A 140 12.84 26.97 -2.37
C THR A 140 13.48 27.80 -1.29
N VAL A 141 13.19 29.12 -1.27
CA VAL A 141 13.71 30.05 -0.29
C VAL A 141 12.63 30.46 0.69
N ARG A 142 12.95 30.48 1.98
CA ARG A 142 12.05 30.87 3.08
C ARG A 142 12.68 32.01 3.90
N GLY A 143 11.83 32.88 4.44
CA GLY A 143 12.25 33.97 5.29
C GLY A 143 12.45 35.28 4.53
N ARG A 144 13.04 36.29 5.20
CA ARG A 144 13.37 37.60 4.65
C ARG A 144 14.79 37.97 5.04
N THR A 145 15.49 38.56 4.11
CA THR A 145 16.83 39.14 4.36
C THR A 145 16.78 40.25 5.41
N ALA A 146 17.93 40.64 5.95
CA ALA A 146 18.02 41.76 6.88
C ALA A 146 17.50 43.06 6.24
N PRO A 147 16.98 44.01 7.03
CA PRO A 147 16.55 45.31 6.51
C PRO A 147 17.68 46.01 5.73
N GLY A 148 17.34 46.51 4.54
CA GLY A 148 18.29 47.13 3.62
C GLY A 148 19.07 46.17 2.73
N PHE A 149 18.72 44.91 2.73
CA PHE A 149 19.28 43.87 1.85
C PHE A 149 18.17 43.16 1.08
N ARG A 150 18.47 42.70 -0.13
CA ARG A 150 17.56 41.92 -0.99
C ARG A 150 18.30 40.75 -1.62
N ILE A 151 17.54 39.72 -1.97
CA ILE A 151 18.05 38.65 -2.82
C ILE A 151 18.16 39.21 -4.24
N ALA A 152 19.37 39.24 -4.75
CA ALA A 152 19.65 39.67 -6.12
C ALA A 152 19.39 38.50 -7.09
N ARG A 153 19.90 37.32 -6.76
CA ARG A 153 19.79 36.10 -7.56
C ARG A 153 19.95 34.86 -6.67
N THR A 154 19.31 33.79 -7.07
CA THR A 154 19.54 32.47 -6.49
C THR A 154 20.04 31.54 -7.59
N GLU A 155 21.20 30.91 -7.34
CA GLU A 155 21.79 29.93 -8.25
C GLU A 155 21.70 28.54 -7.62
N ILE A 156 21.51 27.52 -8.45
CA ILE A 156 21.41 26.14 -8.01
C ILE A 156 22.31 25.25 -8.85
N GLU A 157 22.97 24.29 -8.20
CA GLU A 157 23.83 23.31 -8.83
C GLU A 157 23.60 21.93 -8.19
N PRO A 158 23.15 20.92 -8.96
CA PRO A 158 22.83 20.94 -10.39
C PRO A 158 21.50 21.67 -10.68
N ALA A 159 21.41 22.32 -11.84
CA ALA A 159 20.18 22.97 -12.32
C ALA A 159 19.14 21.98 -12.83
N THR A 160 19.58 20.77 -13.20
CA THR A 160 18.71 19.69 -13.69
C THR A 160 19.10 18.37 -13.07
N VAL A 161 18.15 17.47 -12.94
CA VAL A 161 18.37 16.11 -12.45
C VAL A 161 17.69 15.08 -13.32
N LEU A 162 18.32 13.90 -13.45
CA LEU A 162 17.73 12.77 -14.14
C LEU A 162 16.81 12.02 -13.17
N VAL A 163 15.53 11.92 -13.52
CA VAL A 163 14.51 11.21 -12.76
C VAL A 163 14.03 10.00 -13.51
N ARG A 164 13.62 8.99 -12.77
CA ARG A 164 13.10 7.73 -13.26
C ARG A 164 11.77 7.40 -12.58
N GLY A 165 10.83 6.87 -13.34
CA GLY A 165 9.52 6.48 -12.82
C GLY A 165 8.58 6.00 -13.92
N PRO A 166 7.28 5.80 -13.60
CA PRO A 166 6.27 5.41 -14.58
C PRO A 166 6.15 6.44 -15.72
N GLU A 167 6.00 5.97 -16.95
CA GLU A 167 5.99 6.80 -18.15
C GLU A 167 4.96 7.96 -18.08
N SER A 168 3.76 7.70 -17.57
CA SER A 168 2.73 8.73 -17.43
C SER A 168 3.13 9.81 -16.41
N ARG A 169 3.82 9.42 -15.33
CA ARG A 169 4.29 10.34 -14.29
C ARG A 169 5.47 11.17 -14.75
N ILE A 170 6.36 10.57 -15.53
CA ILE A 170 7.47 11.26 -16.16
C ILE A 170 6.97 12.33 -17.15
N LYS A 171 6.02 11.99 -18.04
CA LYS A 171 5.45 12.95 -19.00
C LYS A 171 4.72 14.13 -18.37
N SER A 172 4.19 13.95 -17.17
CA SER A 172 3.50 14.98 -16.39
C SER A 172 4.34 15.52 -15.23
N ALA A 173 5.64 15.25 -15.22
CA ALA A 173 6.52 15.72 -14.15
C ALA A 173 6.73 17.22 -14.25
N GLU A 174 6.47 17.90 -13.17
CA GLU A 174 6.85 19.29 -12.96
C GLU A 174 8.32 19.35 -12.49
N ALA A 175 8.87 20.57 -12.37
CA ALA A 175 10.22 20.76 -11.84
C ALA A 175 10.34 20.20 -10.41
N ALA A 176 11.51 19.68 -10.08
CA ALA A 176 11.87 19.36 -8.71
C ALA A 176 12.13 20.64 -7.91
N THR A 177 12.01 20.56 -6.60
CA THR A 177 12.31 21.68 -5.70
C THR A 177 13.36 21.27 -4.69
N THR A 178 13.99 22.24 -4.03
CA THR A 178 14.84 21.95 -2.87
C THR A 178 14.04 21.99 -1.57
N ALA A 179 14.57 21.38 -0.53
CA ALA A 179 14.13 21.67 0.82
C ALA A 179 14.29 23.18 1.10
N PRO A 180 13.39 23.80 1.91
CA PRO A 180 13.41 25.24 2.11
C PRO A 180 14.70 25.73 2.75
N VAL A 181 15.36 26.67 2.08
CA VAL A 181 16.57 27.37 2.57
C VAL A 181 16.13 28.63 3.30
N ASP A 182 16.51 28.77 4.56
CA ASP A 182 16.16 29.93 5.38
C ASP A 182 17.18 31.08 5.17
N VAL A 183 16.69 32.19 4.65
CA VAL A 183 17.47 33.41 4.41
C VAL A 183 17.20 34.50 5.44
N THR A 184 16.52 34.17 6.54
CA THR A 184 16.11 35.13 7.56
C THR A 184 17.30 35.84 8.17
N GLY A 185 17.32 37.18 8.05
CA GLY A 185 18.35 38.04 8.64
C GLY A 185 19.72 38.02 7.95
N LEU A 186 19.85 37.34 6.81
CA LEU A 186 21.10 37.31 6.06
C LEU A 186 21.45 38.70 5.50
N ARG A 187 22.73 39.02 5.52
CA ARG A 187 23.33 40.28 5.00
C ARG A 187 24.36 40.03 3.91
N GLU A 188 24.82 38.80 3.80
CA GLU A 188 25.87 38.39 2.88
C GLU A 188 25.45 37.20 2.05
N SER A 189 26.01 37.08 0.86
CA SER A 189 25.77 35.94 -0.02
C SER A 189 26.22 34.66 0.66
N THR A 190 25.38 33.64 0.68
CA THR A 190 25.61 32.41 1.40
C THR A 190 25.27 31.20 0.51
N VAL A 191 26.04 30.14 0.71
CA VAL A 191 25.83 28.84 0.02
C VAL A 191 25.20 27.84 1.00
N PHE A 192 24.14 27.18 0.55
CA PHE A 192 23.45 26.15 1.32
C PHE A 192 23.50 24.86 0.55
N GLU A 193 23.58 23.74 1.27
CA GLU A 193 23.34 22.43 0.73
C GLU A 193 21.95 22.00 1.16
N SER A 194 21.12 21.58 0.19
CA SER A 194 19.72 21.29 0.43
C SER A 194 19.28 20.07 -0.38
N ASP A 195 18.49 19.20 0.23
CA ASP A 195 17.98 17.99 -0.42
C ASP A 195 17.01 18.31 -1.56
N ILE A 196 17.08 17.51 -2.61
CA ILE A 196 16.18 17.62 -3.77
C ILE A 196 14.89 16.90 -3.46
N ILE A 197 13.78 17.59 -3.56
CA ILE A 197 12.43 17.08 -3.36
C ILE A 197 11.76 16.91 -4.72
N LEU A 198 11.42 15.67 -5.03
CA LEU A 198 10.71 15.34 -6.27
C LEU A 198 9.24 15.71 -6.17
N PRO A 199 8.59 16.11 -7.28
CA PRO A 199 7.20 16.57 -7.29
C PRO A 199 6.19 15.45 -7.00
N ARG A 200 6.62 14.18 -7.12
CA ARG A 200 5.75 13.01 -6.92
C ARG A 200 6.51 11.88 -6.24
N PRO A 201 5.86 11.14 -5.33
CA PRO A 201 6.50 10.05 -4.58
C PRO A 201 6.85 8.82 -5.44
N GLU A 202 6.24 8.68 -6.63
CA GLU A 202 6.54 7.59 -7.56
C GLU A 202 7.80 7.84 -8.38
N LEU A 203 8.29 9.08 -8.41
CA LEU A 203 9.54 9.43 -9.09
C LEU A 203 10.74 9.19 -8.17
N ARG A 204 11.83 8.79 -8.77
CA ARG A 204 13.12 8.57 -8.09
C ARG A 204 14.23 9.23 -8.88
N LEU A 205 15.28 9.69 -8.20
CA LEU A 205 16.51 10.12 -8.86
C LEU A 205 17.18 8.90 -9.49
N ALA A 206 17.49 9.00 -10.77
CA ALA A 206 18.14 7.91 -11.51
C ALA A 206 19.64 7.82 -11.17
N SER A 207 20.25 8.93 -10.75
CA SER A 207 21.66 9.02 -10.38
C SER A 207 21.89 10.11 -9.32
N PRO A 208 22.96 10.04 -8.52
CA PRO A 208 23.40 11.15 -7.68
C PRO A 208 23.64 12.42 -8.51
N PRO A 209 23.54 13.63 -7.91
CA PRO A 209 23.41 13.89 -6.48
C PRO A 209 21.97 13.89 -5.97
N THR A 210 21.79 13.62 -4.65
CA THR A 210 20.49 13.72 -3.95
C THR A 210 20.28 15.09 -3.30
N SER A 211 21.35 15.89 -3.20
CA SER A 211 21.33 17.25 -2.69
C SER A 211 21.78 18.24 -3.79
N ALA A 212 21.35 19.48 -3.66
CA ALA A 212 21.73 20.56 -4.51
C ALA A 212 22.38 21.68 -3.69
N ARG A 213 23.38 22.32 -4.27
CA ARG A 213 23.98 23.52 -3.71
C ARG A 213 23.20 24.76 -4.16
N VAL A 214 22.61 25.45 -3.20
CA VAL A 214 21.85 26.68 -3.43
C VAL A 214 22.70 27.88 -3.00
N THR A 215 23.10 28.71 -3.95
CA THR A 215 23.82 29.95 -3.70
C THR A 215 22.86 31.12 -3.74
N VAL A 216 22.66 31.78 -2.59
CA VAL A 216 21.81 32.97 -2.49
C VAL A 216 22.71 34.20 -2.53
N LEU A 217 22.60 34.95 -3.61
CA LEU A 217 23.33 36.23 -3.79
C LEU A 217 22.53 37.38 -3.17
N ILE A 218 23.11 38.06 -2.22
CA ILE A 218 22.49 39.16 -1.48
C ILE A 218 23.17 40.47 -1.83
N GLU A 219 22.38 41.50 -2.14
CA GLU A 219 22.82 42.85 -2.42
C GLU A 219 22.16 43.85 -1.47
N ALA A 220 22.86 44.93 -1.15
CA ALA A 220 22.28 46.05 -0.44
C ALA A 220 21.19 46.71 -1.30
N GLU A 221 20.03 46.93 -0.72
CA GLU A 221 18.91 47.63 -1.37
C GLU A 221 19.35 49.13 -1.51
N LYS A 222 19.58 49.58 -2.74
CA LYS A 222 19.81 51.01 -2.98
C LYS A 222 18.59 51.79 -2.54
N THR A 223 18.62 52.37 -1.35
CA THR A 223 17.59 53.30 -0.92
C THR A 223 17.48 54.40 -1.97
N ALA A 224 16.35 54.38 -2.73
CA ALA A 224 16.06 55.50 -3.63
C ALA A 224 16.04 56.77 -2.80
N ALA A 225 17.04 57.62 -2.99
CA ALA A 225 17.15 58.89 -2.30
C ALA A 225 15.84 59.64 -2.45
N LYS A 226 15.10 59.82 -1.35
CA LYS A 226 13.90 60.60 -1.25
C LYS A 226 14.26 62.03 -1.76
N ALA A 227 13.82 62.38 -2.95
CA ALA A 227 14.03 63.68 -3.52
C ALA A 227 13.64 64.78 -2.51
N PRO A 228 14.45 65.79 -2.28
CA PRO A 228 14.15 66.82 -1.30
C PRO A 228 12.88 67.56 -1.72
N ALA A 229 11.94 67.65 -0.81
CA ALA A 229 10.69 68.41 -0.98
C ALA A 229 11.03 69.87 -1.28
N ARG A 230 10.72 70.30 -2.49
CA ARG A 230 10.83 71.68 -2.92
C ARG A 230 9.81 72.52 -2.10
N LYS A 231 10.30 73.25 -1.11
CA LYS A 231 9.52 74.29 -0.45
C LYS A 231 9.26 75.41 -1.46
N LYS A 232 8.02 75.71 -1.66
CA LYS A 232 7.54 77.00 -2.14
C LYS A 232 7.09 77.87 -0.97
#